data_37b7c6391a5e46b7649af8c55759526b
#
_entry.id   37b7c6391a5e46b7649af8c55759526b
#
_cell.length_a   1.000
_cell.length_b   1.000
_cell.length_c   1.000
_cell.angle_alpha   90.00
_cell.angle_beta   90.00
_cell.angle_gamma   90.00
#
_symmetry.space_group_name_H-M   'P 1'
#
loop_
_entity.id
_entity.type
_entity.pdbx_description
1 polymer ?
#
loop_
_entity_poly.entity_id
_entity_poly.type
_entity_poly.pdbx_seq_one_letter_code
_entity_poly.pdbx_strand_id
1 'polypeptide(L)' 'MQVMFRLFKSTMKSWDQLCGEVATFASEKGKERLITISVSADHYEGVIVVWYWE' A
#
# COMPACT_ATOMS: atom_id res chain seq x y z
N MET A 1 8.38 -14.38 12.66
CA MET A 1 8.17 -13.40 11.59
C MET A 1 7.01 -13.85 10.73
N GLN A 2 6.05 -12.96 10.48
CA GLN A 2 4.84 -13.27 9.74
C GLN A 2 4.69 -12.35 8.54
N VAL A 3 4.06 -12.86 7.49
CA VAL A 3 3.69 -12.05 6.35
C VAL A 3 2.39 -11.31 6.70
N MET A 4 2.43 -10.01 6.57
CA MET A 4 1.28 -9.14 6.86
C MET A 4 0.94 -8.34 5.64
N PHE A 5 -0.25 -7.77 5.62
CA PHE A 5 -0.67 -6.90 4.52
C PHE A 5 -1.42 -5.71 5.06
N ARG A 6 -1.40 -4.64 4.27
CA ARG A 6 -2.20 -3.45 4.53
C ARG A 6 -2.85 -2.98 3.25
N LEU A 7 -4.15 -2.73 3.33
CA LEU A 7 -4.93 -2.24 2.19
C LEU A 7 -5.04 -0.72 2.26
N PHE A 8 -4.83 -0.08 1.10
CA PHE A 8 -5.07 1.34 0.94
C PHE A 8 -6.07 1.52 -0.20
N LYS A 9 -7.15 2.24 0.05
CA LYS A 9 -8.19 2.46 -0.95
C LYS A 9 -8.25 3.93 -1.33
N SER A 10 -8.57 4.18 -2.60
CA SER A 10 -8.63 5.53 -3.12
C SER A 10 -9.98 6.21 -2.90
N THR A 11 -10.88 5.61 -2.12
CA THR A 11 -12.19 6.19 -1.86
C THR A 11 -12.05 7.61 -1.34
N MET A 12 -12.60 8.57 -2.08
CA MET A 12 -12.56 10.00 -1.75
C MET A 12 -11.15 10.58 -1.64
N LYS A 13 -10.17 9.96 -2.31
CA LYS A 13 -8.79 10.45 -2.34
C LYS A 13 -8.28 10.45 -3.76
N SER A 14 -7.38 11.39 -4.07
CA SER A 14 -6.68 11.37 -5.34
C SER A 14 -5.61 10.26 -5.31
N TRP A 15 -5.16 9.84 -6.49
CA TRP A 15 -4.08 8.86 -6.59
C TRP A 15 -2.79 9.37 -5.95
N ASP A 16 -2.50 10.67 -6.09
CA ASP A 16 -1.30 11.26 -5.48
C ASP A 16 -1.35 11.14 -3.96
N GLN A 17 -2.51 11.40 -3.38
CA GLN A 17 -2.69 11.31 -1.95
C GLN A 17 -2.56 9.87 -1.47
N LEU A 18 -3.18 8.95 -2.19
CA LEU A 18 -3.12 7.52 -1.86
C LEU A 18 -1.69 7.00 -1.96
N CYS A 19 -1.01 7.31 -3.04
CA CYS A 19 0.38 6.88 -3.24
C CYS A 19 1.30 7.47 -2.19
N GLY A 20 1.04 8.71 -1.78
CA GLY A 20 1.79 9.34 -0.70
C GLY A 20 1.67 8.59 0.61
N GLU A 21 0.47 8.14 0.94
CA GLU A 21 0.25 7.36 2.16
C GLU A 21 0.97 6.01 2.09
N VAL A 22 0.90 5.36 0.92
CA VAL A 22 1.58 4.09 0.71
C VAL A 22 3.08 4.26 0.81
N ALA A 23 3.62 5.31 0.21
CA ALA A 23 5.05 5.58 0.25
C ALA A 23 5.54 5.80 1.69
N THR A 24 4.75 6.53 2.48
CA THR A 24 5.08 6.75 3.89
C THR A 24 5.11 5.43 4.65
N PHE A 25 4.08 4.62 4.48
CA PHE A 25 3.99 3.34 5.15
C PHE A 25 5.14 2.41 4.75
N ALA A 26 5.41 2.33 3.45
CA ALA A 26 6.48 1.47 2.94
C ALA A 26 7.85 1.92 3.45
N SER A 27 8.06 3.24 3.53
CA SER A 27 9.32 3.78 4.04
C SER A 27 9.53 3.45 5.51
N GLU A 28 8.45 3.43 6.30
CA GLU A 28 8.52 3.05 7.70
C GLU A 28 8.92 1.59 7.87
N LYS A 29 8.50 0.72 6.96
CA LYS A 29 8.86 -0.70 7.03
C LYS A 29 10.31 -0.94 6.62
N GLY A 30 10.79 -0.14 5.66
CA GLY A 30 12.14 -0.28 5.14
C GLY A 30 12.26 -1.48 4.19
N LYS A 31 13.34 -1.47 3.44
CA LYS A 31 13.54 -2.49 2.39
C LYS A 31 13.66 -3.92 2.93
N GLU A 32 14.04 -4.06 4.20
CA GLU A 32 14.23 -5.38 4.80
C GLU A 32 12.91 -6.05 5.16
N ARG A 33 11.88 -5.26 5.43
CA ARG A 33 10.58 -5.78 5.81
C ARG A 33 9.55 -5.71 4.71
N LEU A 34 9.78 -4.88 3.72
CA LEU A 34 8.86 -4.72 2.61
C LEU A 34 9.00 -5.89 1.64
N ILE A 35 7.90 -6.55 1.33
CA ILE A 35 7.91 -7.67 0.39
C ILE A 35 7.54 -7.19 -1.00
N THR A 36 6.35 -6.61 -1.13
CA THR A 36 5.87 -6.16 -2.44
C THR A 36 4.70 -5.21 -2.26
N ILE A 37 4.42 -4.48 -3.32
CA ILE A 37 3.28 -3.57 -3.40
C ILE A 37 2.50 -3.95 -4.64
N SER A 38 1.21 -4.21 -4.49
CA SER A 38 0.34 -4.57 -5.60
C SER A 38 -0.73 -3.49 -5.78
N VAL A 39 -1.04 -3.19 -7.03
CA VAL A 39 -2.04 -2.17 -7.36
C VAL A 39 -3.14 -2.83 -8.20
N SER A 40 -4.37 -2.53 -7.85
CA SER A 40 -5.54 -2.96 -8.59
C SER A 40 -6.51 -1.79 -8.68
N ALA A 41 -7.17 -1.63 -9.81
CA ALA A 41 -8.10 -0.54 -10.00
C ALA A 41 -9.31 -0.98 -10.81
N ASP A 42 -10.48 -0.46 -10.47
CA ASP A 42 -11.68 -0.66 -11.25
C ASP A 42 -12.30 0.71 -11.58
N HIS A 43 -13.56 0.71 -12.00
CA HIS A 43 -14.24 1.96 -12.39
C HIS A 43 -14.50 2.90 -11.22
N TYR A 44 -14.50 2.40 -10.01
CA TYR A 44 -14.94 3.17 -8.86
C TYR A 44 -13.85 3.48 -7.87
N GLU A 45 -12.87 2.60 -7.74
CA GLU A 45 -11.79 2.86 -6.79
C GLU A 45 -10.53 2.10 -7.16
N GLY A 46 -9.41 2.60 -6.65
CA GLY A 46 -8.15 1.89 -6.72
C GLY A 46 -7.82 1.30 -5.37
N VAL A 47 -7.15 0.19 -5.39
CA VAL A 47 -6.71 -0.49 -4.19
C VAL A 47 -5.23 -0.78 -4.30
N ILE A 48 -4.48 -0.43 -3.27
CA ILE A 48 -3.06 -0.76 -3.18
C ILE A 48 -2.87 -1.64 -1.96
N VAL A 49 -2.22 -2.78 -2.16
CA VAL A 49 -1.94 -3.71 -1.08
C VAL A 49 -0.44 -3.74 -0.86
N VAL A 50 -0.03 -3.50 0.36
CA VAL A 50 1.38 -3.56 0.75
C VAL A 50 1.58 -4.82 1.59
N TRP A 51 2.47 -5.69 1.13
CA TRP A 51 2.83 -6.92 1.85
C TRP A 51 4.18 -6.72 2.52
N TYR A 52 4.27 -7.13 3.77
CA TYR A 52 5.49 -6.91 4.53
C TYR A 52 5.66 -7.99 5.61
N TRP A 53 6.87 -8.04 6.13
CA TRP A 53 7.20 -8.93 7.26
C TRP A 53 7.01 -8.21 8.59
N GLU A 54 6.47 -8.95 9.55
CA GLU A 54 6.37 -8.41 10.91
C GLU A 54 6.48 -9.48 11.99
#